data_612fa0b84b83e4efb7080445a4904c70
#
_entry.id   612fa0b84b83e4efb7080445a4904c70
#
_cell.length_a   1.000
_cell.length_b   1.000
_cell.length_c   1.000
_cell.angle_alpha   90.00
_cell.angle_beta   90.00
_cell.angle_gamma   90.00
#
_symmetry.space_group_name_H-M   'P 1'
#
loop_
_entity.id
_entity.type
_entity.pdbx_description
1 polymer ?
#
loop_
_entity_poly.entity_id
_entity_poly.type
_entity_poly.pdbx_seq_one_letter_code
_entity_poly.pdbx_strand_id
1 'polypeptide(L)'
;SLDGTYFEYKCADSSTGINTYGGSGYISENESPNFETLRWSLYRKLHYRPLSDFRFYSVKASNPSSFKFELREDAYIKQQLQTTPLLSYLLYEDGKIVIDEITPKDRFGDMFTVSSMLHSMSMGKSITSYLVGHAICDGTIESVDSRLNDWPLLEDTLYYNQKLINLLNMSSGDSAYTQKESNIAVLTRLATEFKGSKKSNLQYHYANLDTNIITTYLLFKYGDSGLKQLFDDVFGKKIRIKNEVWLNKHGAVNRYDQTLGHQFFATRYDYLRIAKAMLDDWQNDTCVGQYLKTIHERRIPKNGAQG
;
A
#
# COMPACT_ATOMS: atom_id res chain seq x y z
N SER A 1 27.77 27.92 -11.01
CA SER A 1 26.38 28.27 -10.79
C SER A 1 25.55 27.49 -11.78
N LEU A 2 24.71 26.68 -11.28
CA LEU A 2 23.77 25.91 -12.08
C LEU A 2 22.55 26.81 -12.30
N ASP A 3 22.09 26.93 -13.55
CA ASP A 3 20.87 27.68 -13.86
C ASP A 3 19.68 26.90 -13.36
N GLY A 4 19.09 27.36 -12.27
CA GLY A 4 17.92 26.76 -11.65
C GLY A 4 18.01 26.76 -10.13
N THR A 5 16.91 26.39 -9.48
CA THR A 5 16.85 26.40 -8.02
C THR A 5 17.40 25.08 -7.48
N TYR A 6 18.55 25.15 -6.84
CA TYR A 6 19.05 24.06 -6.03
C TYR A 6 18.26 24.04 -4.72
N PHE A 7 17.69 22.90 -4.39
CA PHE A 7 17.11 22.70 -3.10
C PHE A 7 17.75 21.51 -2.38
N GLU A 8 18.09 21.74 -1.16
CA GLU A 8 18.44 20.68 -0.22
C GLU A 8 17.33 20.60 0.81
N TYR A 9 16.78 19.41 1.01
CA TYR A 9 15.84 19.22 2.08
C TYR A 9 16.31 18.09 2.99
N LYS A 10 16.18 18.36 4.28
CA LYS A 10 16.34 17.36 5.32
C LYS A 10 14.97 17.22 5.98
N CYS A 11 14.36 16.07 5.85
CA CYS A 11 13.23 15.76 6.69
C CYS A 11 13.80 15.28 8.02
N ALA A 12 13.83 16.18 8.99
CA ALA A 12 14.03 15.82 10.37
C ALA A 12 12.65 15.51 10.95
N ASP A 13 12.51 14.38 11.59
CA ASP A 13 11.45 14.21 12.56
C ASP A 13 11.76 15.15 13.72
N SER A 14 11.00 16.22 13.82
CA SER A 14 11.21 17.26 14.84
C SER A 14 11.03 16.74 16.27
N SER A 15 10.45 15.56 16.44
CA SER A 15 10.20 14.95 17.74
C SER A 15 11.30 14.01 18.21
N THR A 16 12.02 13.38 17.29
CA THR A 16 13.08 12.43 17.61
C THR A 16 14.47 12.98 17.32
N GLY A 17 14.58 14.12 16.61
CA GLY A 17 15.85 14.66 16.16
C GLY A 17 16.58 13.81 15.12
N ILE A 18 15.96 12.73 14.66
CA ILE A 18 16.53 11.80 13.69
C ILE A 18 16.18 12.27 12.30
N ASN A 19 17.19 12.53 11.47
CA ASN A 19 17.02 12.74 10.04
C ASN A 19 16.52 11.43 9.42
N THR A 20 15.26 11.36 9.11
CA THR A 20 14.67 10.16 8.51
C THR A 20 15.06 10.00 7.06
N TYR A 21 15.24 11.06 6.34
CA TYR A 21 15.84 11.11 5.01
C TYR A 21 16.17 12.57 4.65
N GLY A 22 17.18 12.73 3.84
CA GLY A 22 17.55 13.99 3.22
C GLY A 22 17.74 13.79 1.74
N GLY A 23 17.55 14.82 0.99
CA GLY A 23 17.78 14.81 -0.43
C GLY A 23 18.07 16.21 -0.93
N SER A 24 18.84 16.27 -1.97
CA SER A 24 19.09 17.48 -2.74
C SER A 24 18.66 17.22 -4.17
N GLY A 25 18.15 18.22 -4.80
CA GLY A 25 17.71 18.13 -6.18
C GLY A 25 17.80 19.49 -6.86
N TYR A 26 17.75 19.44 -8.14
CA TYR A 26 17.79 20.61 -8.99
C TYR A 26 16.48 20.68 -9.78
N ILE A 27 15.77 21.79 -9.67
CA ILE A 27 14.60 22.07 -10.48
C ILE A 27 14.90 23.28 -11.34
N SER A 28 14.91 23.08 -12.65
CA SER A 28 14.89 24.17 -13.62
C SER A 28 13.47 24.73 -13.72
N GLU A 29 13.31 26.03 -13.62
CA GLU A 29 11.99 26.68 -13.66
C GLU A 29 11.28 26.50 -15.01
N ASN A 30 11.99 26.11 -16.08
CA ASN A 30 11.49 26.06 -17.44
C ASN A 30 11.54 24.66 -18.10
N GLU A 31 11.92 23.62 -17.37
CA GLU A 31 12.03 22.28 -17.95
C GLU A 31 11.26 21.25 -17.14
N SER A 32 10.67 20.30 -17.82
CA SER A 32 10.21 19.06 -17.18
C SER A 32 11.33 18.46 -16.35
N PRO A 33 11.06 17.79 -15.22
CA PRO A 33 12.09 17.20 -14.40
C PRO A 33 13.07 16.43 -15.28
N ASN A 34 14.33 16.85 -15.29
CA ASN A 34 15.34 16.21 -16.09
C ASN A 34 15.59 14.77 -15.60
N PHE A 35 16.32 13.99 -16.40
CA PHE A 35 16.59 12.59 -16.08
C PHE A 35 17.27 12.41 -14.71
N GLU A 36 18.12 13.34 -14.30
CA GLU A 36 18.78 13.31 -12.99
C GLU A 36 17.79 13.50 -11.84
N THR A 37 16.79 14.36 -12.00
CA THR A 37 15.71 14.53 -10.99
C THR A 37 14.86 13.28 -10.88
N LEU A 38 14.53 12.63 -12.00
CA LEU A 38 13.81 11.36 -12.01
C LEU A 38 14.66 10.25 -11.38
N ARG A 39 15.94 10.19 -11.71
CA ARG A 39 16.92 9.26 -11.16
C ARG A 39 17.05 9.38 -9.66
N TRP A 40 17.14 10.61 -9.17
CA TRP A 40 17.22 10.91 -7.75
C TRP A 40 15.91 10.58 -7.00
N SER A 41 14.77 10.92 -7.56
CA SER A 41 13.46 10.55 -7.01
C SER A 41 13.30 9.03 -6.92
N LEU A 42 13.78 8.31 -7.92
CA LEU A 42 13.80 6.86 -7.93
C LEU A 42 14.74 6.30 -6.85
N TYR A 43 15.96 6.81 -6.77
CA TYR A 43 16.91 6.42 -5.72
C TYR A 43 16.31 6.51 -4.34
N ARG A 44 15.64 7.61 -4.02
CA ARG A 44 14.93 7.76 -2.74
C ARG A 44 13.86 6.71 -2.53
N LYS A 45 13.02 6.46 -3.52
CA LYS A 45 11.93 5.48 -3.41
C LYS A 45 12.45 4.06 -3.22
N LEU A 46 13.56 3.72 -3.86
CA LEU A 46 14.12 2.37 -3.81
C LEU A 46 14.99 2.12 -2.57
N HIS A 47 15.65 3.14 -2.07
CA HIS A 47 16.58 3.05 -0.94
C HIS A 47 15.96 3.55 0.38
N TYR A 48 14.72 4.05 0.34
CA TYR A 48 14.01 4.38 1.54
C TYR A 48 13.76 3.11 2.35
N ARG A 49 14.56 2.96 3.39
CA ARG A 49 14.31 1.97 4.44
C ARG A 49 13.89 2.77 5.66
N PRO A 50 12.62 2.71 6.07
CA PRO A 50 12.25 3.31 7.33
C PRO A 50 13.10 2.69 8.41
N LEU A 51 13.44 3.47 9.39
CA LEU A 51 14.05 2.98 10.62
C LEU A 51 13.18 1.84 11.17
N SER A 52 13.78 0.92 11.90
CA SER A 52 13.06 -0.25 12.47
C SER A 52 11.78 0.15 13.21
N ASP A 53 11.78 1.34 13.82
CA ASP A 53 10.64 1.89 14.56
C ASP A 53 9.42 2.24 13.67
N PHE A 54 9.61 2.41 12.37
CA PHE A 54 8.52 2.66 11.42
C PHE A 54 7.93 1.38 10.82
N ARG A 55 8.55 0.25 11.04
CA ARG A 55 7.99 -1.04 10.63
C ARG A 55 7.02 -1.53 11.70
N PHE A 56 5.80 -1.82 11.29
CA PHE A 56 4.89 -2.54 12.16
C PHE A 56 5.33 -3.99 12.29
N TYR A 57 5.48 -4.66 11.16
CA TYR A 57 5.87 -6.05 11.09
C TYR A 57 6.46 -6.41 9.74
N SER A 58 7.34 -7.39 9.72
CA SER A 58 7.88 -7.96 8.50
C SER A 58 7.76 -9.47 8.50
N VAL A 59 7.49 -10.05 7.34
CA VAL A 59 7.32 -11.48 7.16
C VAL A 59 8.18 -11.97 6.00
N LYS A 60 8.81 -13.12 6.23
CA LYS A 60 9.51 -13.91 5.22
C LYS A 60 9.19 -15.38 5.46
N ALA A 61 8.79 -16.10 4.42
CA ALA A 61 8.49 -17.51 4.55
C ALA A 61 9.74 -18.35 4.77
N SER A 62 9.64 -19.37 5.63
CA SER A 62 10.69 -20.39 5.80
C SER A 62 10.82 -21.29 4.57
N ASN A 63 9.71 -21.53 3.88
CA ASN A 63 9.66 -22.33 2.64
C ASN A 63 8.98 -21.52 1.52
N PRO A 64 9.71 -20.61 0.86
CA PRO A 64 9.12 -19.71 -0.14
C PRO A 64 8.65 -20.45 -1.39
N SER A 65 7.59 -19.92 -2.01
CA SER A 65 7.11 -20.42 -3.29
C SER A 65 8.06 -20.01 -4.42
N SER A 66 8.27 -20.92 -5.37
CA SER A 66 9.02 -20.66 -6.59
C SER A 66 8.08 -20.48 -7.79
N PHE A 67 8.51 -19.68 -8.77
CA PHE A 67 7.86 -19.59 -10.06
C PHE A 67 8.52 -20.54 -11.06
N LYS A 68 7.72 -21.04 -11.98
CA LYS A 68 8.22 -21.61 -13.23
C LYS A 68 8.44 -20.49 -14.24
N PHE A 69 9.42 -20.66 -15.10
CA PHE A 69 9.77 -19.68 -16.13
C PHE A 69 9.75 -20.34 -17.50
N GLU A 70 9.13 -19.68 -18.47
CA GLU A 70 9.21 -19.99 -19.90
C GLU A 70 9.25 -18.67 -20.65
N LEU A 71 10.43 -18.05 -20.63
CA LEU A 71 10.60 -16.67 -21.06
C LEU A 71 10.53 -16.52 -22.57
N ARG A 72 9.82 -15.48 -23.01
CA ARG A 72 9.81 -14.96 -24.37
C ARG A 72 10.23 -13.50 -24.37
N GLU A 73 10.82 -13.09 -25.46
CA GLU A 73 11.16 -11.69 -25.68
C GLU A 73 9.94 -10.89 -26.14
N ASP A 74 9.85 -9.64 -25.70
CA ASP A 74 8.86 -8.69 -26.14
C ASP A 74 9.57 -7.36 -26.47
N ALA A 75 9.68 -7.05 -27.78
CA ALA A 75 10.37 -5.86 -28.25
C ALA A 75 9.70 -4.56 -27.78
N TYR A 76 8.37 -4.54 -27.66
CA TYR A 76 7.64 -3.38 -27.17
C TYR A 76 7.97 -3.12 -25.70
N ILE A 77 7.93 -4.15 -24.85
CA ILE A 77 8.28 -4.02 -23.43
C ILE A 77 9.73 -3.58 -23.25
N LYS A 78 10.67 -4.14 -24.02
CA LYS A 78 12.07 -3.69 -24.02
C LYS A 78 12.19 -2.22 -24.39
N GLN A 79 11.49 -1.77 -25.43
CA GLN A 79 11.45 -0.36 -25.81
C GLN A 79 10.89 0.51 -24.69
N GLN A 80 9.76 0.12 -24.06
CA GLN A 80 9.17 0.89 -22.96
C GLN A 80 10.14 1.00 -21.77
N LEU A 81 10.85 -0.06 -21.42
CA LEU A 81 11.86 -0.05 -20.38
C LEU A 81 13.06 0.85 -20.69
N GLN A 82 13.33 1.12 -21.97
CA GLN A 82 14.39 2.02 -22.40
C GLN A 82 13.96 3.48 -22.48
N THR A 83 12.71 3.76 -22.85
CA THR A 83 12.27 5.11 -23.25
C THR A 83 11.28 5.76 -22.26
N THR A 84 10.71 5.00 -21.33
CA THR A 84 9.72 5.50 -20.38
C THR A 84 10.19 5.31 -18.93
N PRO A 85 9.52 5.88 -17.92
CA PRO A 85 9.80 5.62 -16.51
C PRO A 85 9.50 4.19 -16.03
N LEU A 86 9.11 3.27 -16.93
CA LEU A 86 8.89 1.87 -16.57
C LEU A 86 10.19 1.23 -16.07
N LEU A 87 10.16 0.66 -14.88
CA LEU A 87 11.34 0.06 -14.26
C LEU A 87 11.39 -1.44 -14.41
N SER A 88 10.23 -2.08 -14.49
CA SER A 88 10.13 -3.52 -14.45
C SER A 88 8.81 -3.98 -15.04
N TYR A 89 8.85 -5.09 -15.75
CA TYR A 89 7.66 -5.76 -16.24
C TYR A 89 7.74 -7.25 -15.95
N LEU A 90 6.69 -7.79 -15.34
CA LEU A 90 6.49 -9.22 -15.11
C LEU A 90 5.14 -9.62 -15.71
N LEU A 91 5.13 -10.67 -16.56
CA LEU A 91 3.91 -11.27 -17.07
C LEU A 91 3.85 -12.73 -16.63
N TYR A 92 2.74 -13.07 -15.98
CA TYR A 92 2.44 -14.42 -15.53
C TYR A 92 1.25 -14.96 -16.31
N GLU A 93 1.47 -16.03 -17.05
CA GLU A 93 0.48 -16.70 -17.87
C GLU A 93 0.60 -18.22 -17.67
N ASP A 94 -0.50 -18.92 -17.62
CA ASP A 94 -0.58 -20.40 -17.61
C ASP A 94 0.35 -21.06 -16.58
N GLY A 95 0.44 -20.49 -15.40
CA GLY A 95 1.23 -21.07 -14.30
C GLY A 95 2.72 -20.74 -14.31
N LYS A 96 3.20 -19.87 -15.20
CA LYS A 96 4.62 -19.53 -15.37
C LYS A 96 4.84 -18.04 -15.64
N ILE A 97 6.03 -17.55 -15.36
CA ILE A 97 6.47 -16.22 -15.80
C ILE A 97 6.95 -16.34 -17.25
N VAL A 98 6.32 -15.57 -18.13
CA VAL A 98 6.64 -15.56 -19.56
C VAL A 98 7.37 -14.31 -20.02
N ILE A 99 7.27 -13.20 -19.27
CA ILE A 99 8.12 -12.01 -19.46
C ILE A 99 8.68 -11.61 -18.10
N ASP A 100 9.97 -11.37 -18.04
CA ASP A 100 10.71 -10.99 -16.83
C ASP A 100 11.80 -10.00 -17.19
N GLU A 101 11.40 -8.74 -17.32
CA GLU A 101 12.27 -7.68 -17.79
C GLU A 101 12.41 -6.57 -16.77
N ILE A 102 13.59 -5.97 -16.71
CA ILE A 102 13.89 -4.77 -15.92
C ILE A 102 14.54 -3.71 -16.78
N THR A 103 14.46 -2.47 -16.33
CA THR A 103 15.14 -1.34 -16.98
C THR A 103 16.64 -1.61 -17.12
N PRO A 104 17.27 -1.24 -18.26
CA PRO A 104 18.69 -1.44 -18.49
C PRO A 104 19.57 -0.68 -17.48
N LYS A 105 20.74 -1.24 -17.17
CA LYS A 105 21.66 -0.67 -16.19
C LYS A 105 22.23 0.70 -16.59
N ASP A 106 22.34 0.97 -17.86
CA ASP A 106 22.82 2.27 -18.39
C ASP A 106 21.89 3.44 -18.03
N ARG A 107 20.62 3.16 -17.69
CA ARG A 107 19.65 4.18 -17.31
C ARG A 107 19.73 4.55 -15.83
N PHE A 108 19.73 3.57 -14.94
CA PHE A 108 19.61 3.77 -13.49
C PHE A 108 20.77 3.11 -12.70
N GLY A 109 21.74 2.50 -13.39
CA GLY A 109 22.86 1.81 -12.75
C GLY A 109 22.38 0.70 -11.81
N ASP A 110 23.04 0.60 -10.66
CA ASP A 110 22.69 -0.37 -9.63
C ASP A 110 21.60 0.11 -8.68
N MET A 111 20.98 1.28 -8.95
CA MET A 111 19.89 1.81 -8.13
C MET A 111 18.63 0.95 -8.19
N PHE A 112 18.42 0.22 -9.28
CA PHE A 112 17.30 -0.71 -9.43
C PHE A 112 17.81 -2.09 -9.84
N THR A 113 17.45 -3.09 -9.06
CA THR A 113 17.76 -4.49 -9.29
C THR A 113 16.52 -5.35 -9.12
N VAL A 114 16.59 -6.60 -9.53
CA VAL A 114 15.50 -7.57 -9.37
C VAL A 114 15.08 -7.78 -7.89
N SER A 115 15.97 -7.47 -6.95
CA SER A 115 15.75 -7.59 -5.51
C SER A 115 15.39 -6.27 -4.83
N SER A 116 15.27 -5.19 -5.59
CA SER A 116 14.87 -3.89 -5.02
C SER A 116 13.53 -3.98 -4.32
N MET A 117 13.48 -3.45 -3.10
CA MET A 117 12.24 -3.34 -2.33
C MET A 117 11.43 -2.16 -2.85
N LEU A 118 10.24 -2.43 -3.31
CA LEU A 118 9.35 -1.44 -3.91
C LEU A 118 8.24 -1.08 -2.93
N HIS A 119 7.95 0.20 -2.87
CA HIS A 119 6.82 0.71 -2.12
C HIS A 119 5.50 0.43 -2.86
N SER A 120 4.51 -0.13 -2.17
CA SER A 120 3.23 -0.52 -2.79
C SER A 120 2.44 0.67 -3.33
N MET A 121 2.64 1.86 -2.78
CA MET A 121 1.78 3.00 -3.07
C MET A 121 0.29 2.60 -2.92
N SER A 122 -0.56 2.99 -3.86
CA SER A 122 -2.00 2.66 -3.81
C SER A 122 -2.34 1.18 -3.99
N MET A 123 -1.44 0.38 -4.54
CA MET A 123 -1.61 -1.08 -4.59
C MET A 123 -1.73 -1.69 -3.17
N GLY A 124 -1.16 -1.04 -2.17
CA GLY A 124 -1.31 -1.44 -0.77
C GLY A 124 -2.77 -1.45 -0.29
N LYS A 125 -3.66 -0.68 -0.91
CA LYS A 125 -5.10 -0.71 -0.62
C LYS A 125 -5.73 -2.05 -0.97
N SER A 126 -5.33 -2.62 -2.11
CA SER A 126 -5.77 -3.97 -2.52
C SER A 126 -5.21 -5.04 -1.58
N ILE A 127 -3.97 -4.88 -1.13
CA ILE A 127 -3.37 -5.80 -0.14
C ILE A 127 -4.10 -5.70 1.20
N THR A 128 -4.43 -4.50 1.67
CA THR A 128 -5.26 -4.31 2.88
C THR A 128 -6.64 -4.95 2.71
N SER A 129 -7.29 -4.75 1.57
CA SER A 129 -8.56 -5.41 1.26
C SER A 129 -8.44 -6.94 1.29
N TYR A 130 -7.35 -7.50 0.77
CA TYR A 130 -7.10 -8.93 0.82
C TYR A 130 -6.99 -9.45 2.27
N LEU A 131 -6.32 -8.70 3.15
CA LEU A 131 -6.27 -9.01 4.59
C LEU A 131 -7.65 -8.95 5.26
N VAL A 132 -8.52 -8.02 4.84
CA VAL A 132 -9.93 -7.99 5.29
C VAL A 132 -10.65 -9.28 4.90
N GLY A 133 -10.44 -9.78 3.67
CA GLY A 133 -10.99 -11.05 3.24
C GLY A 133 -10.57 -12.21 4.15
N HIS A 134 -9.32 -12.24 4.57
CA HIS A 134 -8.84 -13.23 5.54
C HIS A 134 -9.47 -13.05 6.92
N ALA A 135 -9.63 -11.81 7.38
CA ALA A 135 -10.29 -11.51 8.66
C ALA A 135 -11.78 -11.88 8.68
N ILE A 136 -12.43 -11.85 7.53
CA ILE A 136 -13.80 -12.37 7.40
C ILE A 136 -13.80 -13.90 7.41
N CYS A 137 -12.86 -14.53 6.73
CA CYS A 137 -12.81 -15.97 6.64
C CYS A 137 -12.39 -16.68 7.93
N ASP A 138 -11.65 -16.02 8.80
CA ASP A 138 -11.31 -16.55 10.12
C ASP A 138 -12.34 -16.19 11.22
N GLY A 139 -13.37 -15.40 10.85
CA GLY A 139 -14.48 -15.01 11.74
C GLY A 139 -14.19 -13.81 12.65
N THR A 140 -13.03 -13.17 12.54
CA THR A 140 -12.70 -11.95 13.31
C THR A 140 -13.59 -10.77 12.92
N ILE A 141 -13.96 -10.70 11.63
CA ILE A 141 -14.96 -9.80 11.06
C ILE A 141 -16.08 -10.66 10.48
N GLU A 142 -17.34 -10.33 10.79
CA GLU A 142 -18.48 -11.14 10.35
C GLU A 142 -18.66 -11.12 8.82
N SER A 143 -18.63 -9.92 8.22
CA SER A 143 -18.84 -9.75 6.78
C SER A 143 -18.43 -8.34 6.31
N VAL A 144 -18.52 -8.09 5.02
CA VAL A 144 -18.38 -6.74 4.43
C VAL A 144 -19.48 -5.77 4.88
N ASP A 145 -20.60 -6.30 5.36
CA ASP A 145 -21.71 -5.51 5.92
C ASP A 145 -21.57 -5.22 7.42
N SER A 146 -20.54 -5.78 8.08
CA SER A 146 -20.22 -5.48 9.46
C SER A 146 -20.11 -3.97 9.67
N ARG A 147 -20.72 -3.51 10.77
CA ARG A 147 -20.73 -2.09 11.11
C ARG A 147 -19.60 -1.77 12.06
N LEU A 148 -18.92 -0.65 11.82
CA LEU A 148 -17.85 -0.15 12.68
C LEU A 148 -18.48 0.56 13.91
N ASN A 149 -19.12 -0.20 14.78
CA ASN A 149 -19.79 0.32 15.98
C ASN A 149 -19.22 -0.28 17.28
N ASP A 150 -18.27 -1.19 17.17
CA ASP A 150 -17.59 -1.83 18.28
C ASP A 150 -16.24 -1.16 18.63
N TRP A 151 -15.83 -0.14 17.88
CA TRP A 151 -14.61 0.62 18.13
C TRP A 151 -14.94 2.00 18.73
N PRO A 152 -14.75 2.20 20.06
CA PRO A 152 -15.16 3.42 20.73
C PRO A 152 -14.55 4.71 20.17
N LEU A 153 -13.36 4.62 19.57
CA LEU A 153 -12.71 5.78 18.96
C LEU A 153 -13.51 6.40 17.81
N LEU A 154 -14.38 5.62 17.16
CA LEU A 154 -15.20 6.10 16.06
C LEU A 154 -16.48 6.79 16.54
N GLU A 155 -16.88 6.65 17.81
CA GLU A 155 -18.06 7.30 18.35
C GLU A 155 -18.03 8.81 18.09
N ASP A 156 -19.19 9.37 17.73
CA ASP A 156 -19.34 10.77 17.37
C ASP A 156 -18.49 11.20 16.16
N THR A 157 -18.15 10.27 15.26
CA THR A 157 -17.51 10.57 13.96
C THR A 157 -18.37 10.06 12.81
N LEU A 158 -18.11 10.57 11.61
CA LEU A 158 -18.79 10.09 10.40
C LEU A 158 -18.58 8.58 10.12
N TYR A 159 -17.57 7.97 10.70
CA TYR A 159 -17.23 6.56 10.51
C TYR A 159 -18.02 5.62 11.43
N TYR A 160 -18.57 6.14 12.52
CA TYR A 160 -19.34 5.32 13.45
C TYR A 160 -20.53 4.66 12.77
N ASN A 161 -20.74 3.38 13.04
CA ASN A 161 -21.83 2.59 12.50
C ASN A 161 -21.89 2.51 10.97
N GLN A 162 -20.79 2.82 10.29
CA GLN A 162 -20.68 2.60 8.86
C GLN A 162 -20.43 1.13 8.53
N LYS A 163 -20.94 0.66 7.39
CA LYS A 163 -20.59 -0.66 6.86
C LYS A 163 -19.16 -0.67 6.36
N LEU A 164 -18.45 -1.75 6.61
CA LEU A 164 -17.07 -1.94 6.13
C LEU A 164 -16.93 -1.78 4.61
N ILE A 165 -17.94 -2.23 3.85
CA ILE A 165 -17.98 -2.08 2.39
C ILE A 165 -17.93 -0.61 1.93
N ASN A 166 -18.45 0.33 2.73
CA ASN A 166 -18.40 1.74 2.37
C ASN A 166 -16.96 2.27 2.38
N LEU A 167 -16.15 1.84 3.37
CA LEU A 167 -14.74 2.21 3.44
C LEU A 167 -13.93 1.50 2.34
N LEU A 168 -14.21 0.21 2.09
CA LEU A 168 -13.58 -0.55 1.00
C LEU A 168 -13.84 0.10 -0.37
N ASN A 169 -15.01 0.65 -0.57
CA ASN A 169 -15.42 1.38 -1.77
C ASN A 169 -14.98 2.86 -1.78
N MET A 170 -14.26 3.33 -0.75
CA MET A 170 -13.93 4.76 -0.58
C MET A 170 -15.17 5.66 -0.73
N SER A 171 -16.24 5.28 -0.06
CA SER A 171 -17.54 5.97 -0.05
C SER A 171 -18.03 6.25 1.36
N SER A 172 -17.11 6.49 2.28
CA SER A 172 -17.42 6.72 3.69
C SER A 172 -18.16 8.04 3.95
N GLY A 173 -18.17 8.93 2.94
CA GLY A 173 -18.98 10.13 3.01
C GLY A 173 -18.25 11.40 3.17
N ASP A 174 -18.06 12.35 3.64
CA ASP A 174 -17.66 13.73 3.57
C ASP A 174 -16.29 13.97 2.97
N SER A 175 -16.26 14.39 1.70
CA SER A 175 -15.04 14.74 0.99
C SER A 175 -14.23 15.87 1.64
N ALA A 176 -14.86 16.75 2.40
CA ALA A 176 -14.17 17.85 3.08
C ALA A 176 -13.20 17.35 4.16
N TYR A 177 -13.53 16.22 4.81
CA TYR A 177 -12.64 15.60 5.79
C TYR A 177 -11.64 14.62 5.14
N THR A 178 -12.08 13.89 4.13
CA THR A 178 -11.26 12.84 3.49
C THR A 178 -10.19 13.40 2.56
N GLN A 179 -10.37 14.61 2.01
CA GLN A 179 -9.42 15.27 1.12
C GLN A 179 -8.24 15.93 1.84
N LYS A 180 -8.37 16.24 3.10
CA LYS A 180 -7.26 16.88 3.83
C LYS A 180 -6.13 15.88 4.01
N GLU A 181 -5.07 16.03 3.23
CA GLU A 181 -3.80 15.41 3.57
C GLU A 181 -3.34 15.95 4.91
N SER A 182 -3.03 15.07 5.82
CA SER A 182 -2.54 15.43 7.14
C SER A 182 -1.41 14.49 7.53
N ASN A 183 -0.36 15.07 8.10
CA ASN A 183 0.72 14.32 8.73
C ASN A 183 0.32 13.83 10.14
N ILE A 184 -0.86 14.23 10.60
CA ILE A 184 -1.39 13.80 11.90
C ILE A 184 -1.88 12.36 11.78
N ALA A 185 -1.54 11.54 12.76
CA ALA A 185 -1.96 10.15 12.81
C ALA A 185 -3.48 10.01 12.77
N VAL A 186 -3.97 8.97 12.10
CA VAL A 186 -5.42 8.73 11.93
C VAL A 186 -6.14 8.67 13.28
N LEU A 187 -5.54 8.03 14.29
CA LEU A 187 -6.15 7.95 15.63
C LEU A 187 -6.36 9.32 16.26
N THR A 188 -5.37 10.21 16.17
CA THR A 188 -5.48 11.58 16.65
C THR A 188 -6.57 12.34 15.89
N ARG A 189 -6.62 12.19 14.57
CA ARG A 189 -7.65 12.84 13.75
C ARG A 189 -9.06 12.35 14.12
N LEU A 190 -9.24 11.05 14.34
CA LEU A 190 -10.52 10.49 14.80
C LEU A 190 -10.92 11.04 16.17
N ALA A 191 -9.95 11.22 17.07
CA ALA A 191 -10.19 11.75 18.39
C ALA A 191 -10.47 13.27 18.43
N THR A 192 -10.08 14.01 17.40
CA THR A 192 -10.14 15.48 17.37
C THR A 192 -10.89 16.04 16.17
N GLU A 193 -10.27 16.02 14.97
CA GLU A 193 -10.81 16.68 13.78
C GLU A 193 -12.14 16.10 13.29
N PHE A 194 -12.36 14.78 13.51
CA PHE A 194 -13.57 14.10 13.06
C PHE A 194 -14.68 14.08 14.12
N LYS A 195 -14.43 14.53 15.35
CA LYS A 195 -15.49 14.61 16.37
C LYS A 195 -16.60 15.56 15.92
N GLY A 196 -17.85 15.13 16.06
CA GLY A 196 -19.04 15.82 15.58
C GLY A 196 -19.22 15.79 14.07
N SER A 197 -18.33 15.14 13.31
CA SER A 197 -18.48 15.01 11.87
C SER A 197 -19.67 14.07 11.53
N LYS A 198 -20.44 14.44 10.51
CA LYS A 198 -21.59 13.68 10.08
C LYS A 198 -21.37 13.11 8.69
N LYS A 199 -21.89 11.92 8.50
CA LYS A 199 -21.90 11.26 7.20
C LYS A 199 -22.74 12.06 6.22
N SER A 200 -22.16 12.40 5.08
CA SER A 200 -22.86 12.94 3.91
C SER A 200 -23.21 11.84 2.90
N ASN A 201 -23.45 12.17 1.64
CA ASN A 201 -23.78 11.21 0.61
C ASN A 201 -22.69 10.15 0.42
N LEU A 202 -23.12 8.90 0.24
CA LEU A 202 -22.22 7.77 -0.07
C LEU A 202 -21.81 7.84 -1.55
N GLN A 203 -20.87 8.72 -1.86
CA GLN A 203 -20.29 8.84 -3.18
C GLN A 203 -18.82 8.38 -3.12
N TYR A 204 -18.36 7.81 -4.23
CA TYR A 204 -16.94 7.51 -4.36
C TYR A 204 -16.11 8.78 -4.25
N HIS A 205 -15.18 8.74 -3.31
CA HIS A 205 -14.15 9.77 -3.18
C HIS A 205 -12.82 9.11 -2.84
N TYR A 206 -11.86 9.18 -3.76
CA TYR A 206 -10.56 8.55 -3.54
C TYR A 206 -9.84 9.17 -2.35
N ALA A 207 -9.61 8.39 -1.31
CA ALA A 207 -8.93 8.82 -0.10
C ALA A 207 -8.03 7.71 0.48
N ASN A 208 -6.87 8.10 1.00
CA ASN A 208 -6.02 7.18 1.75
C ASN A 208 -6.60 6.86 3.12
N LEU A 209 -7.38 7.77 3.67
CA LEU A 209 -7.90 7.72 5.02
C LEU A 209 -8.77 6.50 5.27
N ASP A 210 -9.71 6.19 4.36
CA ASP A 210 -10.58 5.03 4.51
C ASP A 210 -9.78 3.73 4.65
N THR A 211 -8.75 3.55 3.84
CA THR A 211 -7.89 2.36 3.92
C THR A 211 -7.05 2.35 5.20
N ASN A 212 -6.55 3.51 5.64
CA ASN A 212 -5.79 3.59 6.89
C ASN A 212 -6.68 3.28 8.10
N ILE A 213 -7.95 3.71 8.07
CA ILE A 213 -8.94 3.34 9.10
C ILE A 213 -9.17 1.82 9.07
N ILE A 214 -9.35 1.20 7.91
CA ILE A 214 -9.50 -0.25 7.78
C ILE A 214 -8.29 -0.97 8.38
N THR A 215 -7.08 -0.55 8.01
CA THR A 215 -5.86 -1.22 8.50
C THR A 215 -5.72 -1.09 10.02
N THR A 216 -6.08 0.09 10.56
CA THR A 216 -6.05 0.32 12.01
C THR A 216 -7.20 -0.40 12.72
N TYR A 217 -8.36 -0.55 12.07
CA TYR A 217 -9.46 -1.36 12.59
C TYR A 217 -9.09 -2.85 12.66
N LEU A 218 -8.35 -3.38 11.68
CA LEU A 218 -7.77 -4.73 11.77
C LEU A 218 -6.87 -4.86 13.02
N LEU A 219 -6.02 -3.84 13.27
CA LEU A 219 -5.21 -3.83 14.50
C LEU A 219 -6.07 -3.82 15.77
N PHE A 220 -7.14 -3.04 15.78
CA PHE A 220 -8.09 -3.02 16.92
C PHE A 220 -8.75 -4.38 17.14
N LYS A 221 -9.18 -5.06 16.06
CA LYS A 221 -9.88 -6.36 16.15
C LYS A 221 -8.95 -7.50 16.60
N TYR A 222 -7.73 -7.52 16.10
CA TYR A 222 -6.77 -8.61 16.37
C TYR A 222 -5.85 -8.35 17.56
N GLY A 223 -5.65 -7.08 17.92
CA GLY A 223 -4.50 -6.70 18.74
C GLY A 223 -3.17 -6.83 17.99
N ASP A 224 -2.08 -6.39 18.59
CA ASP A 224 -0.75 -6.38 17.96
C ASP A 224 -0.27 -7.79 17.59
N SER A 225 -0.32 -8.73 18.52
CA SER A 225 0.12 -10.11 18.29
C SER A 225 -0.79 -10.85 17.30
N GLY A 226 -2.09 -10.66 17.38
CA GLY A 226 -3.04 -11.31 16.47
C GLY A 226 -2.90 -10.81 15.04
N LEU A 227 -2.69 -9.51 14.85
CA LEU A 227 -2.47 -8.96 13.50
C LEU A 227 -1.13 -9.45 12.90
N LYS A 228 -0.07 -9.55 13.72
CA LYS A 228 1.20 -10.16 13.28
C LYS A 228 1.00 -11.62 12.89
N GLN A 229 0.19 -12.36 13.65
CA GLN A 229 -0.14 -13.75 13.30
C GLN A 229 -0.90 -13.81 11.97
N LEU A 230 -1.86 -12.91 11.72
CA LEU A 230 -2.55 -12.82 10.42
C LEU A 230 -1.54 -12.60 9.28
N PHE A 231 -0.54 -11.72 9.47
CA PHE A 231 0.51 -11.52 8.46
C PHE A 231 1.34 -12.78 8.24
N ASP A 232 1.72 -13.50 9.30
CA ASP A 232 2.45 -14.76 9.16
C ASP A 232 1.63 -15.81 8.42
N ASP A 233 0.34 -15.92 8.72
CA ASP A 233 -0.55 -16.89 8.07
C ASP A 233 -0.76 -16.56 6.60
N VAL A 234 -0.99 -15.29 6.27
CA VAL A 234 -1.23 -14.86 4.88
C VAL A 234 0.07 -14.81 4.08
N PHE A 235 1.05 -14.02 4.49
CA PHE A 235 2.25 -13.82 3.68
C PHE A 235 3.29 -14.94 3.87
N GLY A 236 3.44 -15.45 5.08
CA GLY A 236 4.42 -16.49 5.40
C GLY A 236 3.99 -17.88 4.96
N LYS A 237 2.78 -18.32 5.36
CA LYS A 237 2.34 -19.71 5.17
C LYS A 237 1.56 -19.88 3.85
N LYS A 238 0.59 -19.02 3.55
CA LYS A 238 -0.25 -19.14 2.35
C LYS A 238 0.47 -18.67 1.09
N ILE A 239 0.90 -17.42 1.03
CA ILE A 239 1.55 -16.82 -0.14
C ILE A 239 2.98 -17.34 -0.29
N ARG A 240 3.66 -17.56 0.83
CA ARG A 240 5.04 -18.05 0.91
C ARG A 240 6.02 -17.09 0.26
N ILE A 241 6.02 -15.85 0.78
CA ILE A 241 6.89 -14.75 0.36
C ILE A 241 8.36 -15.17 0.41
N LYS A 242 9.11 -14.90 -0.67
CA LYS A 242 10.51 -15.32 -0.80
C LYS A 242 11.49 -14.38 -0.09
N ASN A 243 11.31 -13.08 -0.28
CA ASN A 243 12.19 -12.11 0.35
C ASN A 243 11.55 -11.61 1.65
N GLU A 244 11.20 -10.37 1.73
CA GLU A 244 10.54 -9.80 2.89
C GLU A 244 9.35 -8.96 2.41
N VAL A 245 8.20 -9.12 3.06
CA VAL A 245 7.10 -8.14 2.97
C VAL A 245 6.99 -7.49 4.33
N TRP A 246 6.94 -6.18 4.36
CA TRP A 246 6.73 -5.46 5.61
C TRP A 246 5.73 -4.32 5.43
N LEU A 247 4.98 -4.07 6.50
CA LEU A 247 4.00 -3.00 6.62
C LEU A 247 4.59 -1.85 7.42
N ASN A 248 4.34 -0.63 6.95
CA ASN A 248 4.82 0.58 7.61
C ASN A 248 3.81 1.08 8.66
N LYS A 249 4.34 1.51 9.81
CA LYS A 249 3.60 2.37 10.74
C LYS A 249 3.54 3.77 10.14
N HIS A 250 2.37 4.37 10.11
CA HIS A 250 2.19 5.70 9.56
C HIS A 250 2.14 6.74 10.68
N GLY A 251 2.96 7.78 10.58
CA GLY A 251 2.79 9.05 11.31
C GLY A 251 2.95 9.04 12.81
N ALA A 252 3.40 7.95 13.41
CA ALA A 252 3.53 7.89 14.86
C ALA A 252 4.81 8.57 15.35
N VAL A 253 4.68 9.79 15.77
CA VAL A 253 5.68 10.52 16.54
C VAL A 253 5.66 10.08 18.01
N ASN A 254 4.57 9.50 18.47
CA ASN A 254 4.39 9.01 19.82
C ASN A 254 4.12 7.50 19.85
N ARG A 255 4.78 6.79 20.77
CA ARG A 255 4.58 5.36 21.02
C ARG A 255 3.13 4.95 21.34
N TYR A 256 2.28 5.91 21.65
CA TYR A 256 0.86 5.70 21.98
C TYR A 256 -0.09 5.84 20.79
N ASP A 257 0.39 6.36 19.66
CA ASP A 257 -0.43 6.62 18.48
C ASP A 257 -0.02 5.69 17.33
N GLN A 258 -0.21 4.40 17.56
CA GLN A 258 0.12 3.37 16.55
C GLN A 258 -0.95 3.33 15.47
N THR A 259 -0.78 4.15 14.47
CA THR A 259 -1.60 4.08 13.25
C THR A 259 -0.91 3.20 12.22
N LEU A 260 -1.66 2.30 11.62
CA LEU A 260 -1.17 1.55 10.47
C LEU A 260 -1.61 2.24 9.19
N GLY A 261 -0.66 2.48 8.31
CA GLY A 261 -0.95 2.85 6.93
C GLY A 261 -1.17 1.60 6.06
N HIS A 262 -1.54 1.83 4.81
CA HIS A 262 -1.63 0.78 3.78
C HIS A 262 -0.33 0.63 2.97
N GLN A 263 0.79 1.02 3.56
CA GLN A 263 2.07 1.09 2.87
C GLN A 263 2.86 -0.21 3.09
N PHE A 264 2.86 -1.07 2.08
CA PHE A 264 3.64 -2.29 2.06
C PHE A 264 4.91 -2.10 1.24
N PHE A 265 5.92 -2.88 1.58
CA PHE A 265 7.17 -2.96 0.83
C PHE A 265 7.47 -4.41 0.52
N ALA A 266 7.75 -4.69 -0.73
CA ALA A 266 8.08 -6.03 -1.21
C ALA A 266 8.91 -5.95 -2.50
N THR A 267 9.54 -7.06 -2.88
CA THR A 267 10.15 -7.16 -4.21
C THR A 267 9.08 -7.32 -5.29
N ARG A 268 9.45 -7.07 -6.55
CA ARG A 268 8.57 -7.28 -7.71
C ARG A 268 7.99 -8.71 -7.77
N TYR A 269 8.80 -9.70 -7.45
CA TYR A 269 8.34 -11.10 -7.41
C TYR A 269 7.42 -11.39 -6.24
N ASP A 270 7.62 -10.75 -5.10
CA ASP A 270 6.75 -10.96 -3.95
C ASP A 270 5.39 -10.28 -4.15
N TYR A 271 5.34 -9.14 -4.85
CA TYR A 271 4.07 -8.57 -5.31
C TYR A 271 3.36 -9.50 -6.30
N LEU A 272 4.09 -10.15 -7.21
CA LEU A 272 3.50 -11.15 -8.10
C LEU A 272 2.97 -12.36 -7.32
N ARG A 273 3.65 -12.81 -6.24
CA ARG A 273 3.13 -13.88 -5.36
C ARG A 273 1.82 -13.49 -4.69
N ILE A 274 1.73 -12.25 -4.21
CA ILE A 274 0.49 -11.71 -3.64
C ILE A 274 -0.63 -11.69 -4.69
N ALA A 275 -0.38 -11.13 -5.86
CA ALA A 275 -1.35 -11.07 -6.95
C ALA A 275 -1.80 -12.47 -7.39
N LYS A 276 -0.86 -13.41 -7.51
CA LYS A 276 -1.16 -14.81 -7.84
C LYS A 276 -2.06 -15.45 -6.78
N ALA A 277 -1.77 -15.24 -5.50
CA ALA A 277 -2.60 -15.80 -4.43
C ALA A 277 -4.03 -15.26 -4.46
N MET A 278 -4.21 -13.97 -4.75
CA MET A 278 -5.53 -13.38 -4.95
C MET A 278 -6.24 -14.00 -6.16
N LEU A 279 -5.53 -14.22 -7.26
CA LEU A 279 -6.06 -14.88 -8.45
C LEU A 279 -6.44 -16.34 -8.17
N ASP A 280 -5.59 -17.09 -7.49
CA ASP A 280 -5.84 -18.48 -7.09
C ASP A 280 -7.10 -18.58 -6.21
N ASP A 281 -7.24 -17.68 -5.23
CA ASP A 281 -8.44 -17.61 -4.39
C ASP A 281 -9.69 -17.34 -5.20
N TRP A 282 -9.62 -16.38 -6.13
CA TRP A 282 -10.73 -16.04 -7.01
C TRP A 282 -11.14 -17.22 -7.90
N GLN A 283 -10.19 -17.89 -8.53
CA GLN A 283 -10.43 -18.99 -9.47
C GLN A 283 -10.93 -20.26 -8.78
N ASN A 284 -10.42 -20.54 -7.57
CA ASN A 284 -10.78 -21.73 -6.82
C ASN A 284 -11.97 -21.53 -5.86
N ASP A 285 -12.61 -20.37 -5.92
CA ASP A 285 -13.80 -20.04 -5.12
C ASP A 285 -13.63 -20.29 -3.62
N THR A 286 -12.42 -20.01 -3.11
CA THR A 286 -12.16 -20.10 -1.67
C THR A 286 -13.01 -19.09 -0.91
N CYS A 287 -13.05 -19.17 0.43
CA CYS A 287 -13.74 -18.16 1.23
C CYS A 287 -13.24 -16.73 0.89
N VAL A 288 -11.92 -16.53 0.79
CA VAL A 288 -11.35 -15.24 0.38
C VAL A 288 -11.71 -14.92 -1.07
N GLY A 289 -11.79 -15.91 -1.95
CA GLY A 289 -12.24 -15.75 -3.33
C GLY A 289 -13.69 -15.27 -3.41
N GLN A 290 -14.59 -15.81 -2.60
CA GLN A 290 -15.99 -15.36 -2.49
C GLN A 290 -16.07 -13.91 -1.98
N TYR A 291 -15.22 -13.56 -1.00
CA TYR A 291 -15.09 -12.17 -0.57
C TYR A 291 -14.65 -11.25 -1.72
N LEU A 292 -13.60 -11.63 -2.46
CA LEU A 292 -13.11 -10.84 -3.61
C LEU A 292 -14.21 -10.65 -4.67
N LYS A 293 -14.98 -11.68 -4.99
CA LYS A 293 -16.14 -11.61 -5.89
C LYS A 293 -17.20 -10.66 -5.35
N THR A 294 -17.52 -10.77 -4.06
CA THR A 294 -18.51 -9.90 -3.39
C THR A 294 -18.13 -8.43 -3.48
N ILE A 295 -16.88 -8.06 -3.17
CA ILE A 295 -16.47 -6.65 -3.26
C ILE A 295 -16.41 -6.16 -4.71
N HIS A 296 -16.06 -7.02 -5.66
CA HIS A 296 -16.09 -6.70 -7.08
C HIS A 296 -17.51 -6.43 -7.60
N GLU A 297 -18.47 -7.25 -7.22
CA GLU A 297 -19.88 -7.09 -7.60
C GLU A 297 -20.51 -5.85 -6.97
N ARG A 298 -20.14 -5.57 -5.71
CA ARG A 298 -20.68 -4.45 -4.92
C ARG A 298 -19.86 -3.16 -5.03
N ARG A 299 -18.95 -3.08 -5.99
CA ARG A 299 -18.22 -1.84 -6.27
C ARG A 299 -19.16 -0.74 -6.72
N ILE A 300 -18.88 0.47 -6.28
CA ILE A 300 -19.63 1.65 -6.75
C ILE A 300 -18.95 2.26 -7.99
N PRO A 301 -19.71 2.89 -8.90
CA PRO A 301 -19.15 3.61 -10.03
C PRO A 301 -18.23 4.74 -9.56
N LYS A 302 -17.07 4.87 -10.19
CA LYS A 302 -16.22 6.03 -10.03
C LYS A 302 -16.83 7.21 -10.81
N ASN A 303 -16.89 8.38 -10.18
CA ASN A 303 -17.26 9.59 -10.91
C ASN A 303 -16.20 9.87 -11.98
N GLY A 304 -16.59 10.06 -13.23
CA GLY A 304 -15.81 9.94 -14.45
C GLY A 304 -14.53 10.79 -14.62
N ALA A 305 -14.07 11.48 -13.58
CA ALA A 305 -12.81 12.25 -13.61
C ALA A 305 -11.59 11.53 -12.99
N GLN A 306 -11.76 10.33 -12.44
CA GLN A 306 -10.69 9.58 -11.75
C GLN A 306 -10.73 8.08 -12.08
N GLY A 307 -10.94 7.76 -13.32
CA GLY A 307 -10.91 6.38 -13.85
C GLY A 307 -9.56 5.70 -13.70
#